data_53856b72e067ed3dfd8ba9465524fb9c
#
_entry.id   53856b72e067ed3dfd8ba9465524fb9c
#
_cell.length_a   1.000
_cell.length_b   1.000
_cell.length_c   1.000
_cell.angle_alpha   90.00
_cell.angle_beta   90.00
_cell.angle_gamma   90.00
#
_symmetry.space_group_name_H-M   'P 1'
#
loop_
_entity.id
_entity.type
_entity.pdbx_description
1 polymer ?
#
loop_
_entity_poly.entity_id
_entity_poly.type
_entity_poly.pdbx_seq_one_letter_code
_entity_poly.pdbx_strand_id
1 'polypeptide(L)'
;LIFALAQRNGLTLPYPSVEALRSAYAFTNLQSFLDIYYAGASVLLHEQDFYDMARAYLARAAADNVVHAEIFFDPQTHTARGVPIETVINGLHRACEDARTLLGISASLILCFLRHLSEEEAFATLEQALPLQDKFIGVGLDSSELGHPPEKFARVFARCRELGLHLVAHAGEEGPPAYIWSALDVLKVERIDHGVQAFQDSALMQRLAQDRVPLTVCPLSNQKLCVFPDLKNHNLRQLLDAGLCATVNSDDPAYFGGYINDNFTQVFAATGMTARHAYQLASNSFEASFASEADKRIWQHKLKECFERFVEYD
;
A
#
# COMPACT_ATOMS: atom_id res chain seq x y z
N LEU A 1 -11.40 -9.86 13.34
CA LEU A 1 -10.29 -9.40 14.19
C LEU A 1 -10.71 -8.20 15.04
N ILE A 2 -11.20 -7.09 14.45
CA ILE A 2 -11.53 -5.83 15.16
C ILE A 2 -12.40 -6.03 16.40
N PHE A 3 -13.47 -6.85 16.33
CA PHE A 3 -14.34 -7.16 17.46
C PHE A 3 -13.61 -7.92 18.58
N ALA A 4 -12.71 -8.85 18.21
CA ALA A 4 -11.92 -9.59 19.20
C ALA A 4 -10.91 -8.67 19.91
N LEU A 5 -10.30 -7.74 19.18
CA LEU A 5 -9.39 -6.73 19.76
C LEU A 5 -10.16 -5.76 20.65
N ALA A 6 -11.31 -5.27 20.21
CA ALA A 6 -12.16 -4.41 21.04
C ALA A 6 -12.54 -5.09 22.35
N GLN A 7 -12.97 -6.36 22.29
CA GLN A 7 -13.31 -7.13 23.49
C GLN A 7 -12.09 -7.32 24.41
N ARG A 8 -10.92 -7.67 23.87
CA ARG A 8 -9.68 -7.81 24.63
C ARG A 8 -9.30 -6.54 25.36
N ASN A 9 -9.50 -5.40 24.71
CA ASN A 9 -9.11 -4.08 25.21
C ASN A 9 -10.24 -3.35 25.96
N GLY A 10 -11.38 -4.03 26.23
CA GLY A 10 -12.50 -3.46 26.98
C GLY A 10 -13.18 -2.30 26.27
N LEU A 11 -13.13 -2.27 24.93
CA LEU A 11 -13.70 -1.22 24.10
C LEU A 11 -15.04 -1.65 23.50
N THR A 12 -15.93 -0.68 23.32
CA THR A 12 -17.22 -0.86 22.65
C THR A 12 -17.12 -0.25 21.25
N LEU A 13 -17.42 -1.06 20.22
CA LEU A 13 -17.51 -0.58 18.86
C LEU A 13 -18.89 0.04 18.59
N PRO A 14 -18.99 1.04 17.69
CA PRO A 14 -20.27 1.63 17.30
C PRO A 14 -21.14 0.71 16.43
N TYR A 15 -20.63 -0.46 16.09
CA TYR A 15 -21.29 -1.46 15.25
C TYR A 15 -21.65 -2.69 16.08
N PRO A 16 -22.91 -3.19 16.02
CA PRO A 16 -23.35 -4.33 16.81
C PRO A 16 -22.84 -5.69 16.28
N SER A 17 -22.42 -5.77 15.03
CA SER A 17 -21.93 -7.01 14.40
C SER A 17 -20.95 -6.75 13.25
N VAL A 18 -20.29 -7.82 12.79
CA VAL A 18 -19.42 -7.79 11.61
C VAL A 18 -20.21 -7.40 10.36
N GLU A 19 -21.44 -7.88 10.22
CA GLU A 19 -22.32 -7.58 9.10
C GLU A 19 -22.70 -6.09 9.09
N ALA A 20 -23.01 -5.51 10.24
CA ALA A 20 -23.30 -4.09 10.38
C ALA A 20 -22.07 -3.23 10.01
N LEU A 21 -20.87 -3.64 10.45
CA LEU A 21 -19.62 -2.96 10.08
C LEU A 21 -19.36 -3.06 8.56
N ARG A 22 -19.50 -4.24 7.97
CA ARG A 22 -19.35 -4.42 6.51
C ARG A 22 -20.35 -3.60 5.71
N SER A 23 -21.57 -3.46 6.18
CA SER A 23 -22.60 -2.62 5.55
C SER A 23 -22.23 -1.14 5.56
N ALA A 24 -21.43 -0.70 6.54
CA ALA A 24 -20.92 0.67 6.61
C ALA A 24 -19.79 0.94 5.58
N TYR A 25 -19.21 -0.11 4.96
CA TYR A 25 -18.16 0.02 3.94
C TYR A 25 -18.74 0.42 2.56
N ALA A 26 -19.73 1.29 2.55
CA ALA A 26 -20.32 1.90 1.36
C ALA A 26 -19.67 3.28 1.13
N PHE A 27 -18.43 3.27 0.68
CA PHE A 27 -17.63 4.48 0.49
C PHE A 27 -18.11 5.27 -0.74
N THR A 28 -17.93 6.59 -0.69
CA THR A 28 -18.25 7.52 -1.79
C THR A 28 -17.02 8.25 -2.32
N ASN A 29 -15.93 8.24 -1.55
CA ASN A 29 -14.62 8.81 -1.85
C ASN A 29 -13.60 8.34 -0.80
N LEU A 30 -12.34 8.75 -0.96
CA LEU A 30 -11.26 8.46 -0.03
C LEU A 30 -11.57 8.93 1.40
N GLN A 31 -12.11 10.14 1.59
CA GLN A 31 -12.38 10.66 2.93
C GLN A 31 -13.42 9.80 3.69
N SER A 32 -14.46 9.34 3.03
CA SER A 32 -15.48 8.49 3.67
C SER A 32 -14.93 7.14 4.13
N PHE A 33 -13.90 6.62 3.47
CA PHE A 33 -13.14 5.45 3.92
C PHE A 33 -12.29 5.78 5.14
N LEU A 34 -11.50 6.86 5.07
CA LEU A 34 -10.57 7.25 6.14
C LEU A 34 -11.29 7.46 7.47
N ASP A 35 -12.50 8.04 7.46
CA ASP A 35 -13.32 8.23 8.67
C ASP A 35 -13.62 6.90 9.38
N ILE A 36 -13.94 5.85 8.62
CA ILE A 36 -14.20 4.51 9.17
C ILE A 36 -12.89 3.80 9.53
N TYR A 37 -11.84 3.96 8.73
CA TYR A 37 -10.52 3.39 8.96
C TYR A 37 -9.93 3.87 10.29
N TYR A 38 -9.88 5.18 10.52
CA TYR A 38 -9.35 5.73 11.77
C TYR A 38 -10.18 5.35 12.99
N ALA A 39 -11.51 5.30 12.87
CA ALA A 39 -12.37 4.78 13.92
C ALA A 39 -12.08 3.31 14.24
N GLY A 40 -11.88 2.49 13.20
CA GLY A 40 -11.50 1.08 13.32
C GLY A 40 -10.14 0.87 13.97
N ALA A 41 -9.16 1.70 13.63
CA ALA A 41 -7.82 1.65 14.19
C ALA A 41 -7.76 1.91 15.71
N SER A 42 -8.82 2.49 16.28
CA SER A 42 -8.90 2.81 17.71
C SER A 42 -8.81 1.60 18.64
N VAL A 43 -9.05 0.39 18.15
CA VAL A 43 -8.94 -0.86 18.93
C VAL A 43 -7.51 -1.33 19.15
N LEU A 44 -6.55 -0.76 18.41
CA LEU A 44 -5.12 -1.11 18.48
C LEU A 44 -4.46 -0.27 19.59
N LEU A 45 -4.15 -0.89 20.73
CA LEU A 45 -3.60 -0.22 21.91
C LEU A 45 -2.26 -0.80 22.36
N HIS A 46 -2.07 -2.09 22.19
CA HIS A 46 -0.91 -2.84 22.69
C HIS A 46 -0.11 -3.45 21.55
N GLU A 47 1.17 -3.70 21.77
CA GLU A 47 2.06 -4.33 20.79
C GLU A 47 1.46 -5.61 20.18
N GLN A 48 0.80 -6.42 21.03
CA GLN A 48 0.15 -7.66 20.58
C GLN A 48 -1.00 -7.39 19.61
N ASP A 49 -1.68 -6.25 19.68
CA ASP A 49 -2.78 -5.90 18.76
C ASP A 49 -2.25 -5.65 17.34
N PHE A 50 -1.14 -4.91 17.24
CA PHE A 50 -0.44 -4.65 15.96
C PHE A 50 0.16 -5.93 15.39
N TYR A 51 0.75 -6.77 16.24
CA TYR A 51 1.24 -8.09 15.83
C TYR A 51 0.11 -8.95 15.26
N ASP A 52 -1.01 -9.09 15.97
CA ASP A 52 -2.13 -9.93 15.55
C ASP A 52 -2.75 -9.45 14.23
N MET A 53 -2.83 -8.13 14.04
CA MET A 53 -3.33 -7.53 12.81
C MET A 53 -2.41 -7.84 11.62
N ALA A 54 -1.12 -7.53 11.74
CA ALA A 54 -0.15 -7.78 10.68
C ALA A 54 0.00 -9.28 10.38
N ARG A 55 -0.01 -10.12 11.41
CA ARG A 55 0.07 -11.58 11.27
C ARG A 55 -1.13 -12.15 10.53
N ALA A 56 -2.34 -11.63 10.80
CA ALA A 56 -3.56 -12.05 10.10
C ALA A 56 -3.50 -11.69 8.61
N TYR A 57 -3.04 -10.49 8.27
CA TYR A 57 -2.82 -10.08 6.88
C TYR A 57 -1.78 -10.97 6.18
N LEU A 58 -0.59 -11.14 6.78
CA LEU A 58 0.51 -11.91 6.20
C LEU A 58 0.15 -13.38 5.98
N ALA A 59 -0.63 -13.98 6.89
CA ALA A 59 -1.14 -15.34 6.72
C ALA A 59 -2.06 -15.44 5.50
N ARG A 60 -2.89 -14.44 5.25
CA ARG A 60 -3.77 -14.40 4.08
C ARG A 60 -2.99 -14.14 2.80
N ALA A 61 -2.03 -13.21 2.82
CA ALA A 61 -1.17 -12.93 1.69
C ALA A 61 -0.34 -14.17 1.28
N ALA A 62 0.22 -14.89 2.24
CA ALA A 62 0.93 -16.16 1.98
C ALA A 62 0.02 -17.23 1.37
N ALA A 63 -1.25 -17.32 1.80
CA ALA A 63 -2.23 -18.24 1.21
C ALA A 63 -2.57 -17.87 -0.25
N ASP A 64 -2.43 -16.61 -0.62
CA ASP A 64 -2.56 -16.12 -2.00
C ASP A 64 -1.24 -16.22 -2.82
N ASN A 65 -0.22 -16.90 -2.28
CA ASN A 65 1.12 -17.06 -2.87
C ASN A 65 1.94 -15.75 -3.00
N VAL A 66 1.67 -14.77 -2.19
CA VAL A 66 2.53 -13.58 -2.08
C VAL A 66 3.86 -14.01 -1.45
N VAL A 67 4.97 -13.67 -2.08
CA VAL A 67 6.32 -14.03 -1.61
C VAL A 67 7.00 -12.91 -0.84
N HIS A 68 6.56 -11.66 -1.09
CA HIS A 68 7.05 -10.46 -0.42
C HIS A 68 5.94 -9.40 -0.31
N ALA A 69 5.90 -8.70 0.81
CA ALA A 69 4.99 -7.59 1.03
C ALA A 69 5.73 -6.38 1.61
N GLU A 70 5.42 -5.18 1.13
CA GLU A 70 5.88 -3.93 1.69
C GLU A 70 4.67 -3.20 2.25
N ILE A 71 4.62 -3.06 3.58
CA ILE A 71 3.43 -2.68 4.31
C ILE A 71 3.58 -1.25 4.80
N PHE A 72 2.66 -0.38 4.35
CA PHE A 72 2.53 0.98 4.88
C PHE A 72 1.91 0.96 6.27
N PHE A 73 2.39 1.84 7.13
CA PHE A 73 1.76 2.10 8.42
C PHE A 73 1.98 3.57 8.82
N ASP A 74 0.99 4.16 9.42
CA ASP A 74 0.99 5.57 9.84
C ASP A 74 0.94 5.66 11.37
N PRO A 75 2.09 5.80 12.04
CA PRO A 75 2.14 5.81 13.49
C PRO A 75 1.38 6.98 14.11
N GLN A 76 1.21 8.09 13.39
CA GLN A 76 0.48 9.28 13.86
C GLN A 76 -0.99 8.97 14.18
N THR A 77 -1.63 8.04 13.48
CA THR A 77 -2.97 7.51 13.80
C THR A 77 -3.06 6.99 15.23
N HIS A 78 -1.97 6.46 15.76
CA HIS A 78 -1.92 5.80 17.07
C HIS A 78 -1.30 6.71 18.14
N THR A 79 -0.21 7.42 17.82
CA THR A 79 0.46 8.31 18.77
C THR A 79 -0.43 9.48 19.21
N ALA A 80 -1.28 9.97 18.33
CA ALA A 80 -2.32 10.98 18.67
C ALA A 80 -3.28 10.53 19.78
N ARG A 81 -3.42 9.20 19.97
CA ARG A 81 -4.25 8.59 21.01
C ARG A 81 -3.45 8.15 22.23
N GLY A 82 -2.15 8.48 22.29
CA GLY A 82 -1.25 8.15 23.40
C GLY A 82 -0.65 6.75 23.33
N VAL A 83 -0.73 6.04 22.19
CA VAL A 83 -0.02 4.77 21.97
C VAL A 83 1.44 5.09 21.62
N PRO A 84 2.43 4.57 22.36
CA PRO A 84 3.84 4.80 22.05
C PRO A 84 4.21 4.30 20.65
N ILE A 85 5.07 5.04 19.94
CA ILE A 85 5.48 4.67 18.58
C ILE A 85 6.20 3.32 18.55
N GLU A 86 6.95 2.99 19.60
CA GLU A 86 7.64 1.72 19.77
C GLU A 86 6.64 0.54 19.81
N THR A 87 5.49 0.73 20.43
CA THR A 87 4.42 -0.27 20.49
C THR A 87 3.92 -0.62 19.11
N VAL A 88 3.74 0.38 18.24
CA VAL A 88 3.30 0.20 16.85
C VAL A 88 4.36 -0.53 16.05
N ILE A 89 5.58 0.02 16.00
CA ILE A 89 6.67 -0.48 15.17
C ILE A 89 7.09 -1.90 15.62
N ASN A 90 7.23 -2.14 16.92
CA ASN A 90 7.65 -3.45 17.43
C ASN A 90 6.63 -4.55 17.12
N GLY A 91 5.34 -4.27 17.30
CA GLY A 91 4.28 -5.23 16.99
C GLY A 91 4.25 -5.63 15.53
N LEU A 92 4.28 -4.64 14.63
CA LEU A 92 4.31 -4.87 13.19
C LEU A 92 5.58 -5.60 12.74
N HIS A 93 6.75 -5.15 13.18
CA HIS A 93 8.04 -5.74 12.82
C HIS A 93 8.14 -7.19 13.28
N ARG A 94 7.74 -7.50 14.51
CA ARG A 94 7.73 -8.89 15.02
C ARG A 94 6.85 -9.79 14.16
N ALA A 95 5.70 -9.32 13.69
CA ALA A 95 4.85 -10.08 12.79
C ALA A 95 5.52 -10.35 11.44
N CYS A 96 6.28 -9.40 10.89
CA CYS A 96 7.06 -9.58 9.66
C CYS A 96 8.15 -10.63 9.84
N GLU A 97 8.90 -10.59 10.94
CA GLU A 97 9.95 -11.58 11.24
C GLU A 97 9.37 -13.01 11.41
N ASP A 98 8.27 -13.13 12.15
CA ASP A 98 7.61 -14.42 12.33
C ASP A 98 7.01 -14.95 11.02
N ALA A 99 6.50 -14.09 10.15
CA ALA A 99 5.95 -14.49 8.87
C ALA A 99 7.02 -15.09 7.94
N ARG A 100 8.25 -14.58 7.99
CA ARG A 100 9.38 -15.13 7.22
C ARG A 100 9.64 -16.59 7.59
N THR A 101 9.65 -16.92 8.87
CA THR A 101 9.97 -18.26 9.38
C THR A 101 8.78 -19.21 9.35
N LEU A 102 7.58 -18.73 9.65
CA LEU A 102 6.38 -19.55 9.84
C LEU A 102 5.52 -19.67 8.59
N LEU A 103 5.60 -18.71 7.66
CA LEU A 103 4.74 -18.65 6.47
C LEU A 103 5.54 -18.63 5.16
N GLY A 104 6.86 -18.41 5.22
CA GLY A 104 7.71 -18.33 4.03
C GLY A 104 7.50 -17.06 3.19
N ILE A 105 6.86 -16.03 3.76
CA ILE A 105 6.67 -14.71 3.14
C ILE A 105 7.60 -13.71 3.81
N SER A 106 8.39 -12.98 3.02
CA SER A 106 9.13 -11.84 3.53
C SER A 106 8.25 -10.59 3.58
N ALA A 107 8.49 -9.70 4.54
CA ALA A 107 7.78 -8.44 4.61
C ALA A 107 8.69 -7.34 5.15
N SER A 108 8.45 -6.11 4.69
CA SER A 108 9.13 -4.90 5.15
C SER A 108 8.11 -3.82 5.48
N LEU A 109 8.47 -2.90 6.36
CA LEU A 109 7.62 -1.81 6.79
C LEU A 109 8.05 -0.49 6.15
N ILE A 110 7.07 0.34 5.78
CA ILE A 110 7.26 1.70 5.27
C ILE A 110 6.44 2.63 6.17
N LEU A 111 7.13 3.54 6.88
CA LEU A 111 6.50 4.51 7.77
C LEU A 111 5.91 5.66 6.97
N CYS A 112 4.60 5.84 7.00
CA CYS A 112 3.92 6.92 6.29
C CYS A 112 3.63 8.11 7.20
N PHE A 113 3.73 9.31 6.61
CA PHE A 113 3.27 10.55 7.23
C PHE A 113 1.86 10.87 6.75
N LEU A 114 0.98 11.22 7.69
CA LEU A 114 -0.39 11.65 7.38
C LEU A 114 -0.37 13.04 6.76
N ARG A 115 -0.68 13.14 5.47
CA ARG A 115 -0.51 14.36 4.67
C ARG A 115 -1.45 15.49 5.02
N HIS A 116 -2.55 15.21 5.74
CA HIS A 116 -3.44 16.25 6.24
C HIS A 116 -2.85 16.98 7.47
N LEU A 117 -1.84 16.41 8.14
CA LEU A 117 -1.09 17.04 9.23
C LEU A 117 0.04 17.93 8.69
N SER A 118 0.74 18.64 9.57
CA SER A 118 1.86 19.52 9.19
C SER A 118 3.16 18.74 8.93
N GLU A 119 4.09 19.38 8.21
CA GLU A 119 5.44 18.81 8.04
C GLU A 119 6.23 18.75 9.36
N GLU A 120 5.96 19.71 10.28
CA GLU A 120 6.53 19.73 11.62
C GLU A 120 6.11 18.48 12.43
N GLU A 121 4.84 18.05 12.31
CA GLU A 121 4.37 16.81 12.93
C GLU A 121 5.02 15.57 12.29
N ALA A 122 5.28 15.62 10.98
CA ALA A 122 6.03 14.57 10.30
C ALA A 122 7.48 14.48 10.79
N PHE A 123 8.16 15.61 11.00
CA PHE A 123 9.48 15.65 11.62
C PHE A 123 9.48 15.09 13.05
N ALA A 124 8.51 15.47 13.88
CA ALA A 124 8.40 14.95 15.23
C ALA A 124 8.18 13.41 15.24
N THR A 125 7.42 12.90 14.29
CA THR A 125 7.21 11.46 14.10
C THR A 125 8.49 10.76 13.65
N LEU A 126 9.21 11.34 12.69
CA LEU A 126 10.50 10.82 12.23
C LEU A 126 11.50 10.72 13.38
N GLU A 127 11.67 11.79 14.17
CA GLU A 127 12.58 11.82 15.31
C GLU A 127 12.26 10.74 16.34
N GLN A 128 10.98 10.50 16.64
CA GLN A 128 10.54 9.43 17.53
C GLN A 128 10.84 8.03 16.96
N ALA A 129 10.76 7.87 15.63
CA ALA A 129 10.98 6.59 14.95
C ALA A 129 12.47 6.26 14.73
N LEU A 130 13.36 7.27 14.67
CA LEU A 130 14.80 7.07 14.38
C LEU A 130 15.50 6.02 15.26
N PRO A 131 15.23 5.89 16.59
CA PRO A 131 15.82 4.82 17.39
C PRO A 131 15.45 3.40 16.94
N LEU A 132 14.44 3.26 16.08
CA LEU A 132 13.92 2.01 15.55
C LEU A 132 14.07 1.92 14.02
N GLN A 133 14.98 2.71 13.43
CA GLN A 133 15.16 2.81 11.97
C GLN A 133 15.52 1.47 11.32
N ASP A 134 16.12 0.55 12.04
CA ASP A 134 16.44 -0.80 11.60
C ASP A 134 15.20 -1.68 11.32
N LYS A 135 14.01 -1.23 11.75
CA LYS A 135 12.75 -1.98 11.64
C LYS A 135 11.85 -1.55 10.50
N PHE A 136 12.20 -0.50 9.77
CA PHE A 136 11.48 -0.07 8.57
C PHE A 136 12.46 0.36 7.48
N ILE A 137 12.09 0.18 6.23
CA ILE A 137 13.00 0.37 5.09
C ILE A 137 12.85 1.73 4.41
N GLY A 138 11.78 2.42 4.65
CA GLY A 138 11.45 3.66 3.94
C GLY A 138 10.35 4.45 4.61
N VAL A 139 10.06 5.58 3.99
CA VAL A 139 8.96 6.46 4.38
C VAL A 139 8.01 6.69 3.22
N GLY A 140 6.74 6.97 3.55
CA GLY A 140 5.69 7.27 2.60
C GLY A 140 4.88 8.49 3.00
N LEU A 141 3.96 8.86 2.11
CA LEU A 141 2.98 9.93 2.31
C LEU A 141 1.61 9.39 1.94
N ASP A 142 0.65 9.40 2.87
CA ASP A 142 -0.68 8.83 2.69
C ASP A 142 -1.80 9.69 3.29
N SER A 143 -3.00 9.13 3.44
CA SER A 143 -4.19 9.80 3.94
C SER A 143 -4.85 10.72 2.90
N SER A 144 -5.65 11.71 3.35
CA SER A 144 -6.47 12.57 2.51
C SER A 144 -5.66 13.34 1.46
N GLU A 145 -5.83 13.00 0.18
CA GLU A 145 -4.99 13.52 -0.90
C GLU A 145 -5.39 14.92 -1.34
N LEU A 146 -6.70 15.15 -1.55
CA LEU A 146 -7.20 16.41 -2.07
C LEU A 146 -6.92 17.58 -1.11
N GLY A 147 -6.29 18.63 -1.62
CA GLY A 147 -5.91 19.81 -0.83
C GLY A 147 -4.61 19.67 -0.02
N HIS A 148 -3.95 18.51 -0.10
CA HIS A 148 -2.71 18.23 0.62
C HIS A 148 -1.59 17.79 -0.34
N PRO A 149 -1.03 18.71 -1.14
CA PRO A 149 -0.05 18.39 -2.17
C PRO A 149 1.27 17.92 -1.57
N PRO A 150 2.02 17.04 -2.29
CA PRO A 150 3.27 16.45 -1.80
C PRO A 150 4.35 17.46 -1.39
N GLU A 151 4.50 18.56 -2.11
CA GLU A 151 5.52 19.59 -1.84
C GLU A 151 5.49 20.17 -0.42
N LYS A 152 4.37 20.04 0.27
CA LYS A 152 4.21 20.39 1.68
C LYS A 152 5.21 19.63 2.59
N PHE A 153 5.71 18.48 2.16
CA PHE A 153 6.61 17.59 2.91
C PHE A 153 8.04 17.54 2.36
N ALA A 154 8.44 18.56 1.60
CA ALA A 154 9.73 18.60 0.90
C ALA A 154 10.94 18.43 1.83
N ARG A 155 10.95 19.11 2.99
CA ARG A 155 12.09 19.08 3.93
C ARG A 155 12.22 17.74 4.65
N VAL A 156 11.12 17.17 5.13
CA VAL A 156 11.15 15.89 5.84
C VAL A 156 11.54 14.75 4.89
N PHE A 157 11.08 14.76 3.64
CA PHE A 157 11.51 13.78 2.63
C PHE A 157 12.99 13.95 2.26
N ALA A 158 13.48 15.17 2.14
CA ALA A 158 14.91 15.42 1.97
C ALA A 158 15.73 14.84 3.12
N ARG A 159 15.26 15.02 4.37
CA ARG A 159 15.90 14.44 5.56
C ARG A 159 15.87 12.90 5.54
N CYS A 160 14.76 12.30 5.18
CA CYS A 160 14.64 10.83 5.06
C CYS A 160 15.61 10.25 4.00
N ARG A 161 15.78 10.95 2.88
CA ARG A 161 16.78 10.59 1.86
C ARG A 161 18.21 10.63 2.38
N GLU A 162 18.57 11.66 3.15
CA GLU A 162 19.90 11.76 3.80
C GLU A 162 20.14 10.60 4.77
N LEU A 163 19.10 10.09 5.40
CA LEU A 163 19.15 8.93 6.29
C LEU A 163 19.23 7.58 5.55
N GLY A 164 19.17 7.59 4.22
CA GLY A 164 19.23 6.39 3.40
C GLY A 164 17.93 5.58 3.36
N LEU A 165 16.81 6.19 3.71
CA LEU A 165 15.48 5.57 3.63
C LEU A 165 14.94 5.62 2.21
N HIS A 166 14.23 4.57 1.78
CA HIS A 166 13.43 4.60 0.57
C HIS A 166 12.29 5.59 0.68
N LEU A 167 11.93 6.22 -0.43
CA LEU A 167 10.90 7.26 -0.48
C LEU A 167 9.78 6.83 -1.42
N VAL A 168 8.55 6.81 -0.92
CA VAL A 168 7.34 6.56 -1.71
C VAL A 168 6.27 7.59 -1.37
N ALA A 169 5.25 7.74 -2.20
CA ALA A 169 4.11 8.61 -1.89
C ALA A 169 2.86 8.19 -2.66
N HIS A 170 1.71 8.24 -1.97
CA HIS A 170 0.42 8.24 -2.64
C HIS A 170 0.29 9.54 -3.43
N ALA A 171 0.09 9.42 -4.73
CA ALA A 171 -0.13 10.58 -5.59
C ALA A 171 -0.93 10.17 -6.83
N GLY A 172 -1.94 10.96 -7.18
CA GLY A 172 -2.79 10.68 -8.32
C GLY A 172 -3.71 9.48 -8.11
N GLU A 173 -4.21 9.27 -6.91
CA GLU A 173 -5.35 8.42 -6.62
C GLU A 173 -6.64 9.19 -6.95
N GLU A 174 -6.95 10.22 -6.15
CA GLU A 174 -8.01 11.20 -6.42
C GLU A 174 -7.44 12.53 -6.93
N GLY A 175 -6.21 12.84 -6.55
CA GLY A 175 -5.53 14.10 -6.85
C GLY A 175 -5.07 14.21 -8.30
N PRO A 176 -4.80 15.44 -8.78
CA PRO A 176 -4.42 15.69 -10.17
C PRO A 176 -3.03 15.15 -10.50
N PRO A 177 -2.68 14.98 -11.80
CA PRO A 177 -1.34 14.61 -12.26
C PRO A 177 -0.22 15.51 -11.69
N ALA A 178 -0.52 16.77 -11.37
CA ALA A 178 0.42 17.68 -10.72
C ALA A 178 0.97 17.16 -9.39
N TYR A 179 0.20 16.33 -8.65
CA TYR A 179 0.67 15.72 -7.41
C TYR A 179 1.69 14.62 -7.68
N ILE A 180 1.55 13.88 -8.78
CA ILE A 180 2.54 12.89 -9.20
C ILE A 180 3.84 13.61 -9.62
N TRP A 181 3.75 14.69 -10.41
CA TRP A 181 4.90 15.53 -10.73
C TRP A 181 5.61 16.04 -9.48
N SER A 182 4.85 16.57 -8.52
CA SER A 182 5.39 17.06 -7.26
C SER A 182 6.08 15.96 -6.44
N ALA A 183 5.48 14.78 -6.33
CA ALA A 183 6.08 13.64 -5.64
C ALA A 183 7.43 13.24 -6.29
N LEU A 184 7.50 13.21 -7.62
CA LEU A 184 8.73 12.88 -8.34
C LEU A 184 9.78 13.98 -8.26
N ASP A 185 9.38 15.24 -8.45
CA ASP A 185 10.32 16.34 -8.63
C ASP A 185 10.72 17.03 -7.31
N VAL A 186 9.83 17.07 -6.33
CA VAL A 186 10.07 17.71 -5.04
C VAL A 186 10.46 16.67 -3.98
N LEU A 187 9.63 15.63 -3.78
CA LEU A 187 9.94 14.60 -2.78
C LEU A 187 11.02 13.63 -3.24
N LYS A 188 11.22 13.49 -4.56
CA LYS A 188 12.18 12.54 -5.15
C LYS A 188 11.88 11.10 -4.82
N VAL A 189 10.59 10.75 -4.85
CA VAL A 189 10.15 9.38 -4.55
C VAL A 189 10.62 8.40 -5.63
N GLU A 190 10.87 7.16 -5.22
CA GLU A 190 11.30 6.07 -6.06
C GLU A 190 10.11 5.28 -6.64
N ARG A 191 8.92 5.41 -6.01
CA ARG A 191 7.68 4.75 -6.39
C ARG A 191 6.49 5.63 -6.06
N ILE A 192 5.48 5.61 -6.92
CA ILE A 192 4.19 6.28 -6.73
C ILE A 192 3.15 5.24 -6.33
N ASP A 193 2.45 5.50 -5.24
CA ASP A 193 1.35 4.65 -4.84
C ASP A 193 0.06 5.14 -5.51
N HIS A 194 -0.71 4.21 -6.07
CA HIS A 194 -1.80 4.37 -7.05
C HIS A 194 -1.34 4.94 -8.40
N GLY A 195 -1.22 6.24 -8.55
CA GLY A 195 -0.76 6.90 -9.78
C GLY A 195 -1.74 6.83 -10.96
N VAL A 196 -2.98 6.41 -10.74
CA VAL A 196 -3.97 6.16 -11.81
C VAL A 196 -4.37 7.41 -12.57
N GLN A 197 -4.28 8.60 -11.96
CA GLN A 197 -4.58 9.88 -12.62
C GLN A 197 -3.48 10.33 -13.58
N ALA A 198 -2.31 9.65 -13.61
CA ALA A 198 -1.26 9.91 -14.60
C ALA A 198 -1.78 9.86 -16.04
N PHE A 199 -2.82 9.06 -16.31
CA PHE A 199 -3.45 8.91 -17.62
C PHE A 199 -3.98 10.24 -18.21
N GLN A 200 -4.23 11.23 -17.37
CA GLN A 200 -4.71 12.55 -17.80
C GLN A 200 -3.59 13.44 -18.36
N ASP A 201 -2.31 13.05 -18.24
CA ASP A 201 -1.16 13.83 -18.67
C ASP A 201 -0.21 12.95 -19.50
N SER A 202 -0.18 13.20 -20.82
CA SER A 202 0.63 12.41 -21.74
C SER A 202 2.15 12.57 -21.52
N ALA A 203 2.61 13.75 -21.08
CA ALA A 203 4.02 13.97 -20.78
C ALA A 203 4.43 13.20 -19.51
N LEU A 204 3.54 13.17 -18.50
CA LEU A 204 3.74 12.36 -17.31
C LEU A 204 3.78 10.87 -17.63
N MET A 205 2.83 10.38 -18.45
CA MET A 205 2.83 8.98 -18.91
C MET A 205 4.13 8.60 -19.60
N GLN A 206 4.63 9.47 -20.50
CA GLN A 206 5.88 9.24 -21.19
C GLN A 206 7.06 9.19 -20.20
N ARG A 207 7.15 10.10 -19.25
CA ARG A 207 8.18 10.12 -18.23
C ARG A 207 8.15 8.87 -17.35
N LEU A 208 6.99 8.49 -16.84
CA LEU A 208 6.83 7.29 -15.99
C LEU A 208 7.26 6.02 -16.71
N ALA A 209 6.96 5.92 -18.01
CA ALA A 209 7.40 4.78 -18.84
C ALA A 209 8.91 4.79 -19.10
N GLN A 210 9.50 5.96 -19.43
CA GLN A 210 10.94 6.10 -19.71
C GLN A 210 11.79 5.84 -18.48
N ASP A 211 11.42 6.43 -17.34
CA ASP A 211 12.15 6.31 -16.07
C ASP A 211 11.80 5.01 -15.33
N ARG A 212 10.85 4.23 -15.84
CA ARG A 212 10.33 3.01 -15.23
C ARG A 212 9.90 3.22 -13.78
N VAL A 213 9.31 4.37 -13.47
CA VAL A 213 8.79 4.65 -12.14
C VAL A 213 7.64 3.69 -11.83
N PRO A 214 7.73 2.88 -10.75
CA PRO A 214 6.66 1.95 -10.41
C PRO A 214 5.39 2.65 -9.94
N LEU A 215 4.23 2.08 -10.32
CA LEU A 215 2.92 2.48 -9.82
C LEU A 215 2.28 1.30 -9.08
N THR A 216 1.92 1.48 -7.80
CA THR A 216 1.22 0.44 -7.03
C THR A 216 -0.29 0.60 -7.19
N VAL A 217 -0.81 0.12 -8.32
CA VAL A 217 -2.23 0.25 -8.67
C VAL A 217 -3.09 -0.70 -7.85
N CYS A 218 -4.21 -0.20 -7.31
CA CYS A 218 -5.09 -0.92 -6.38
C CYS A 218 -6.51 -1.00 -6.95
N PRO A 219 -6.84 -1.94 -7.86
CA PRO A 219 -8.08 -1.91 -8.63
C PRO A 219 -9.36 -1.93 -7.79
N LEU A 220 -9.45 -2.80 -6.78
CA LEU A 220 -10.64 -2.90 -5.94
C LEU A 220 -10.81 -1.68 -5.03
N SER A 221 -9.70 -1.14 -4.50
CA SER A 221 -9.70 0.11 -3.75
C SER A 221 -10.22 1.25 -4.64
N ASN A 222 -9.64 1.43 -5.82
CA ASN A 222 -10.01 2.51 -6.74
C ASN A 222 -11.50 2.44 -7.14
N GLN A 223 -12.06 1.23 -7.28
CA GLN A 223 -13.50 1.08 -7.51
C GLN A 223 -14.30 1.42 -6.26
N LYS A 224 -13.92 0.90 -5.09
CA LYS A 224 -14.64 1.11 -3.83
C LYS A 224 -14.66 2.56 -3.39
N LEU A 225 -13.60 3.30 -3.68
CA LEU A 225 -13.47 4.73 -3.39
C LEU A 225 -14.05 5.62 -4.50
N CYS A 226 -14.72 5.02 -5.48
CA CYS A 226 -15.37 5.72 -6.60
C CYS A 226 -14.40 6.53 -7.48
N VAL A 227 -13.10 6.22 -7.47
CA VAL A 227 -12.12 6.77 -8.41
C VAL A 227 -12.47 6.33 -9.84
N PHE A 228 -12.91 5.08 -9.96
CA PHE A 228 -13.55 4.56 -11.19
C PHE A 228 -14.97 4.07 -10.87
N PRO A 229 -15.94 4.29 -11.76
CA PRO A 229 -17.33 3.88 -11.53
C PRO A 229 -17.49 2.37 -11.45
N ASP A 230 -16.66 1.63 -12.17
CA ASP A 230 -16.57 0.17 -12.16
C ASP A 230 -15.21 -0.29 -12.68
N LEU A 231 -14.89 -1.59 -12.52
CA LEU A 231 -13.64 -2.17 -12.98
C LEU A 231 -13.49 -2.21 -14.52
N LYS A 232 -14.57 -2.15 -15.28
CA LYS A 232 -14.50 -2.12 -16.75
C LYS A 232 -13.88 -0.81 -17.24
N ASN A 233 -14.09 0.25 -16.50
CA ASN A 233 -13.53 1.57 -16.77
C ASN A 233 -12.16 1.81 -16.12
N HIS A 234 -11.63 0.83 -15.36
CA HIS A 234 -10.34 0.94 -14.74
C HIS A 234 -9.22 0.94 -15.78
N ASN A 235 -8.25 1.84 -15.64
CA ASN A 235 -7.21 2.09 -16.64
C ASN A 235 -5.94 1.22 -16.50
N LEU A 236 -5.91 0.23 -15.62
CA LEU A 236 -4.73 -0.63 -15.38
C LEU A 236 -4.14 -1.20 -16.68
N ARG A 237 -5.00 -1.75 -17.55
CA ARG A 237 -4.57 -2.29 -18.85
C ARG A 237 -3.92 -1.22 -19.71
N GLN A 238 -4.51 -0.01 -19.75
CA GLN A 238 -3.99 1.09 -20.56
C GLN A 238 -2.62 1.58 -20.05
N LEU A 239 -2.43 1.64 -18.73
CA LEU A 239 -1.14 1.96 -18.11
C LEU A 239 -0.08 0.92 -18.50
N LEU A 240 -0.42 -0.36 -18.42
CA LEU A 240 0.47 -1.45 -18.77
C LEU A 240 0.80 -1.47 -20.27
N ASP A 241 -0.19 -1.31 -21.15
CA ASP A 241 -0.05 -1.28 -22.61
C ASP A 241 0.78 -0.05 -23.06
N ALA A 242 0.76 1.05 -22.27
CA ALA A 242 1.62 2.22 -22.48
C ALA A 242 3.06 2.04 -22.00
N GLY A 243 3.42 0.85 -21.49
CA GLY A 243 4.78 0.51 -21.06
C GLY A 243 5.15 0.96 -19.65
N LEU A 244 4.18 1.40 -18.83
CA LEU A 244 4.45 1.77 -17.45
C LEU A 244 4.78 0.54 -16.59
N CYS A 245 5.59 0.75 -15.56
CA CYS A 245 5.85 -0.24 -14.52
C CYS A 245 4.66 -0.30 -13.52
N ALA A 246 3.47 -0.63 -14.04
CA ALA A 246 2.29 -0.82 -13.22
C ALA A 246 2.31 -2.19 -12.53
N THR A 247 1.84 -2.24 -11.29
CA THR A 247 1.67 -3.45 -10.49
C THR A 247 0.23 -3.56 -10.01
N VAL A 248 -0.17 -4.73 -9.46
CA VAL A 248 -1.47 -4.91 -8.81
C VAL A 248 -1.24 -5.10 -7.33
N ASN A 249 -2.00 -4.38 -6.52
CA ASN A 249 -1.88 -4.37 -5.06
C ASN A 249 -3.26 -4.45 -4.41
N SER A 250 -3.30 -4.92 -3.16
CA SER A 250 -4.58 -5.12 -2.45
C SER A 250 -5.02 -3.91 -1.64
N ASP A 251 -4.11 -2.94 -1.40
CA ASP A 251 -4.38 -1.81 -0.51
C ASP A 251 -4.85 -2.29 0.88
N ASP A 252 -6.00 -1.86 1.36
CA ASP A 252 -6.64 -2.30 2.59
C ASP A 252 -7.67 -3.41 2.30
N PRO A 253 -7.25 -4.69 2.12
CA PRO A 253 -8.11 -5.74 1.56
C PRO A 253 -9.34 -6.05 2.41
N ALA A 254 -9.26 -5.82 3.73
CA ALA A 254 -10.39 -6.03 4.63
C ALA A 254 -11.53 -5.02 4.41
N TYR A 255 -11.22 -3.82 3.91
CA TYR A 255 -12.17 -2.76 3.62
C TYR A 255 -12.66 -2.78 2.17
N PHE A 256 -11.76 -3.09 1.23
CA PHE A 256 -12.06 -3.00 -0.20
C PHE A 256 -12.57 -4.30 -0.82
N GLY A 257 -12.68 -5.37 -0.01
CA GLY A 257 -13.41 -6.58 -0.37
C GLY A 257 -12.62 -7.59 -1.19
N GLY A 258 -11.30 -7.54 -1.16
CA GLY A 258 -10.48 -8.56 -1.81
C GLY A 258 -8.98 -8.44 -1.55
N TYR A 259 -8.31 -9.59 -1.45
CA TYR A 259 -6.86 -9.70 -1.34
C TYR A 259 -6.21 -9.67 -2.72
N ILE A 260 -4.95 -10.07 -2.85
CA ILE A 260 -4.22 -9.91 -4.10
C ILE A 260 -4.83 -10.72 -5.25
N ASN A 261 -5.20 -11.98 -5.01
CA ASN A 261 -5.80 -12.81 -6.05
C ASN A 261 -7.19 -12.32 -6.49
N ASP A 262 -7.97 -11.75 -5.55
CA ASP A 262 -9.25 -11.12 -5.87
C ASP A 262 -9.07 -9.89 -6.79
N ASN A 263 -8.05 -9.06 -6.52
CA ASN A 263 -7.71 -7.93 -7.38
C ASN A 263 -7.36 -8.37 -8.80
N PHE A 264 -6.48 -9.38 -8.95
CA PHE A 264 -6.14 -9.92 -10.27
C PHE A 264 -7.38 -10.48 -10.98
N THR A 265 -8.11 -11.40 -10.34
CA THR A 265 -9.25 -12.07 -10.97
C THR A 265 -10.35 -11.12 -11.41
N GLN A 266 -10.73 -10.17 -10.55
CA GLN A 266 -11.84 -9.28 -10.83
C GLN A 266 -11.49 -8.24 -11.90
N VAL A 267 -10.30 -7.61 -11.85
CA VAL A 267 -9.91 -6.64 -12.88
C VAL A 267 -9.65 -7.31 -14.22
N PHE A 268 -9.13 -8.54 -14.23
CA PHE A 268 -8.89 -9.30 -15.47
C PHE A 268 -10.21 -9.68 -16.14
N ALA A 269 -11.17 -10.18 -15.37
CA ALA A 269 -12.50 -10.50 -15.88
C ALA A 269 -13.21 -9.25 -16.45
N ALA A 270 -13.02 -8.10 -15.82
CA ALA A 270 -13.66 -6.85 -16.22
C ALA A 270 -13.03 -6.20 -17.47
N THR A 271 -11.70 -6.29 -17.62
CA THR A 271 -10.92 -5.57 -18.64
C THR A 271 -10.42 -6.46 -19.79
N GLY A 272 -10.68 -7.78 -19.72
CA GLY A 272 -10.25 -8.75 -20.74
C GLY A 272 -8.71 -8.90 -20.79
N MET A 273 -8.03 -8.78 -19.66
CA MET A 273 -6.60 -9.01 -19.55
C MET A 273 -6.29 -10.51 -19.63
N THR A 274 -5.09 -10.85 -20.08
CA THR A 274 -4.65 -12.22 -20.37
C THR A 274 -3.54 -12.69 -19.44
N ALA A 275 -3.18 -13.97 -19.48
CA ALA A 275 -2.05 -14.53 -18.73
C ALA A 275 -0.73 -13.76 -18.98
N ARG A 276 -0.52 -13.24 -20.21
CA ARG A 276 0.65 -12.41 -20.49
C ARG A 276 0.65 -11.11 -19.69
N HIS A 277 -0.49 -10.46 -19.52
CA HIS A 277 -0.62 -9.28 -18.66
C HIS A 277 -0.38 -9.64 -17.18
N ALA A 278 -0.86 -10.82 -16.72
CA ALA A 278 -0.59 -11.29 -15.36
C ALA A 278 0.92 -11.49 -15.13
N TYR A 279 1.59 -12.14 -16.08
CA TYR A 279 3.05 -12.29 -16.04
C TYR A 279 3.76 -10.93 -15.95
N GLN A 280 3.37 -9.97 -16.80
CA GLN A 280 3.97 -8.64 -16.82
C GLN A 280 3.77 -7.89 -15.50
N LEU A 281 2.54 -7.90 -14.95
CA LEU A 281 2.22 -7.24 -13.69
C LEU A 281 2.97 -7.87 -12.50
N ALA A 282 3.06 -9.20 -12.45
CA ALA A 282 3.83 -9.91 -11.43
C ALA A 282 5.34 -9.63 -11.57
N SER A 283 5.87 -9.62 -12.79
CA SER A 283 7.25 -9.25 -13.06
C SER A 283 7.56 -7.82 -12.63
N ASN A 284 6.68 -6.88 -12.96
CA ASN A 284 6.79 -5.48 -12.53
C ASN A 284 6.78 -5.35 -11.00
N SER A 285 5.97 -6.15 -10.28
CA SER A 285 5.91 -6.06 -8.82
C SER A 285 7.22 -6.50 -8.16
N PHE A 286 7.92 -7.49 -8.71
CA PHE A 286 9.26 -7.86 -8.23
C PHE A 286 10.29 -6.78 -8.55
N GLU A 287 10.25 -6.20 -9.74
CA GLU A 287 11.12 -5.07 -10.13
C GLU A 287 10.90 -3.87 -9.20
N ALA A 288 9.64 -3.53 -8.92
CA ALA A 288 9.21 -2.40 -8.13
C ALA A 288 9.51 -2.51 -6.63
N SER A 289 9.75 -3.72 -6.12
CA SER A 289 10.02 -3.94 -4.70
C SER A 289 11.38 -3.39 -4.29
N PHE A 290 11.54 -3.10 -3.00
CA PHE A 290 12.82 -2.74 -2.38
C PHE A 290 13.59 -3.95 -1.84
N ALA A 291 13.17 -5.15 -2.24
CA ALA A 291 13.87 -6.39 -1.91
C ALA A 291 15.27 -6.46 -2.54
N SER A 292 16.10 -7.37 -2.04
CA SER A 292 17.45 -7.56 -2.60
C SER A 292 17.39 -8.02 -4.06
N GLU A 293 18.38 -7.62 -4.87
CA GLU A 293 18.51 -8.07 -6.25
C GLU A 293 18.64 -9.60 -6.37
N ALA A 294 19.12 -10.27 -5.32
CA ALA A 294 19.18 -11.73 -5.28
C ALA A 294 17.77 -12.33 -5.17
N ASP A 295 16.95 -11.81 -4.28
CA ASP A 295 15.56 -12.25 -4.10
C ASP A 295 14.72 -11.96 -5.35
N LYS A 296 14.84 -10.77 -5.92
CA LYS A 296 14.15 -10.40 -7.17
C LYS A 296 14.47 -11.38 -8.29
N ARG A 297 15.76 -11.76 -8.48
CA ARG A 297 16.15 -12.75 -9.49
C ARG A 297 15.54 -14.13 -9.24
N ILE A 298 15.46 -14.56 -7.98
CA ILE A 298 14.85 -15.84 -7.61
C ILE A 298 13.35 -15.82 -7.95
N TRP A 299 12.65 -14.76 -7.60
CA TRP A 299 11.21 -14.63 -7.86
C TRP A 299 10.91 -14.49 -9.36
N GLN A 300 11.70 -13.72 -10.09
CA GLN A 300 11.58 -13.60 -11.56
C GLN A 300 11.78 -14.96 -12.25
N HIS A 301 12.75 -15.75 -11.80
CA HIS A 301 12.99 -17.09 -12.34
C HIS A 301 11.80 -18.02 -12.09
N LYS A 302 11.29 -18.06 -10.85
CA LYS A 302 10.11 -18.88 -10.50
C LYS A 302 8.87 -18.45 -11.29
N LEU A 303 8.66 -17.14 -11.46
CA LEU A 303 7.55 -16.62 -12.26
C LEU A 303 7.65 -17.08 -13.72
N LYS A 304 8.85 -16.99 -14.30
CA LYS A 304 9.09 -17.45 -15.67
C LYS A 304 8.80 -18.94 -15.82
N GLU A 305 9.33 -19.80 -14.95
CA GLU A 305 9.04 -21.24 -14.97
C GLU A 305 7.54 -21.55 -14.83
N CYS A 306 6.84 -20.79 -13.97
CA CYS A 306 5.41 -20.95 -13.80
C CYS A 306 4.65 -20.61 -15.08
N PHE A 307 5.01 -19.49 -15.73
CA PHE A 307 4.38 -19.03 -16.96
C PHE A 307 4.65 -19.95 -18.14
N GLU A 308 5.89 -20.45 -18.31
CA GLU A 308 6.25 -21.39 -19.37
C GLU A 308 5.43 -22.68 -19.27
N ARG A 309 5.30 -23.25 -18.06
CA ARG A 309 4.44 -24.42 -17.82
C ARG A 309 2.96 -24.14 -18.13
N PHE A 310 2.46 -22.96 -17.79
CA PHE A 310 1.07 -22.59 -18.10
C PHE A 310 0.81 -22.54 -19.60
N VAL A 311 1.72 -21.95 -20.38
CA VAL A 311 1.60 -21.77 -21.85
C VAL A 311 1.76 -23.10 -22.61
N GLU A 312 2.46 -24.10 -22.03
CA GLU A 312 2.59 -25.45 -22.63
C GLU A 312 1.30 -26.29 -22.54
N TYR A 313 0.36 -25.89 -21.66
CA TYR A 313 -0.91 -26.63 -21.45
C TYR A 313 -2.14 -25.92 -22.04
N ASP A 314 -2.02 -24.68 -22.56
CA ASP A 314 -3.04 -23.94 -23.32
C ASP A 314 -2.86 -24.15 -24.83
#